data_00f7558bd773dbcb24ecd970821958fe
#
_entry.id   00f7558bd773dbcb24ecd970821958fe
#
_cell.length_a   1.000
_cell.length_b   1.000
_cell.length_c   1.000
_cell.angle_alpha   90.00
_cell.angle_beta   90.00
_cell.angle_gamma   90.00
#
_symmetry.space_group_name_H-M   'P 1'
#
loop_
_entity.id
_entity.type
_entity.pdbx_description
1 polymer ?
#
loop_
_entity_poly.entity_id
_entity_poly.type
_entity_poly.pdbx_seq_one_letter_code
_entity_poly.pdbx_strand_id
1 'polypeptide(L)'
;MPKLLVEKGPNKDLEITVGKTVFAGRDTSAHIMLTEPMVSRIHFKIEHRPEGYFLVDLDSLNGTFVNRARVRERLLKPGDMIQVGDTIFSFVSDDPATQQKTLAGKIVGGYSIIERIGRGGMGTVYKALQISLNRTVALKILSEEMVKDKTFIDMFLREARSSAQLNHNNIVQVYDVGRTPEDIYYFSMEYMPGGSIQELLMKKQRLPVFQAVKMMLDSAAGLQYAERKGIVHRDIKPDNLMIGEDEIIKIGDLG
;
A
#
# COMPACT_ATOMS: atom_id res chain seq x y z
N MET A 1 1.93 -19.31 -14.30
CA MET A 1 2.54 -18.12 -14.99
C MET A 1 2.44 -16.95 -14.05
N PRO A 2 3.48 -16.12 -13.89
CA PRO A 2 3.41 -14.98 -12.99
C PRO A 2 2.37 -13.97 -13.48
N LYS A 3 1.94 -13.12 -12.55
CA LYS A 3 0.93 -12.10 -12.78
C LYS A 3 1.43 -10.74 -12.34
N LEU A 4 0.88 -9.69 -12.92
CA LEU A 4 0.88 -8.35 -12.37
C LEU A 4 -0.46 -8.10 -11.73
N LEU A 5 -0.47 -7.74 -10.46
CA LEU A 5 -1.66 -7.26 -9.77
C LEU A 5 -1.59 -5.74 -9.68
N VAL A 6 -2.64 -5.05 -10.10
CA VAL A 6 -2.73 -3.59 -9.99
C VAL A 6 -3.07 -3.24 -8.54
N GLU A 7 -2.09 -2.77 -7.80
CA GLU A 7 -2.24 -2.36 -6.39
C GLU A 7 -2.81 -0.94 -6.26
N LYS A 8 -2.48 -0.07 -7.24
CA LYS A 8 -2.95 1.32 -7.31
C LYS A 8 -3.10 1.75 -8.76
N GLY A 9 -4.11 2.56 -9.06
CA GLY A 9 -4.37 3.09 -10.40
C GLY A 9 -5.82 2.84 -10.84
N PRO A 10 -6.18 3.25 -12.07
CA PRO A 10 -7.54 3.16 -12.59
C PRO A 10 -8.12 1.74 -12.61
N ASN A 11 -7.26 0.73 -12.72
CA ASN A 11 -7.65 -0.68 -12.81
C ASN A 11 -7.22 -1.46 -11.56
N LYS A 12 -7.35 -0.87 -10.37
CA LYS A 12 -7.01 -1.55 -9.10
C LYS A 12 -7.68 -2.91 -9.01
N ASP A 13 -6.96 -3.88 -8.46
CA ASP A 13 -7.33 -5.29 -8.29
C ASP A 13 -7.41 -6.11 -9.60
N LEU A 14 -7.08 -5.50 -10.77
CA LEU A 14 -6.95 -6.26 -12.01
C LEU A 14 -5.70 -7.14 -11.97
N GLU A 15 -5.88 -8.42 -12.28
CA GLU A 15 -4.79 -9.38 -12.48
C GLU A 15 -4.46 -9.52 -13.96
N ILE A 16 -3.19 -9.38 -14.31
CA ILE A 16 -2.70 -9.49 -15.68
C ILE A 16 -1.67 -10.61 -15.73
N THR A 17 -1.97 -11.68 -16.47
CA THR A 17 -1.02 -12.78 -16.62
C THR A 17 0.15 -12.36 -17.50
N VAL A 18 1.38 -12.60 -17.00
CA VAL A 18 2.61 -12.28 -17.73
C VAL A 18 3.04 -13.51 -18.54
N GLY A 19 2.84 -13.46 -19.85
CA GLY A 19 3.29 -14.49 -20.80
C GLY A 19 4.78 -14.34 -21.16
N LYS A 20 5.14 -14.67 -22.41
CA LYS A 20 6.53 -14.51 -22.89
C LYS A 20 6.98 -13.05 -22.90
N THR A 21 6.11 -12.14 -23.36
CA THR A 21 6.36 -10.70 -23.37
C THR A 21 5.06 -9.95 -23.19
N VAL A 22 5.05 -8.97 -22.29
CA VAL A 22 3.92 -8.07 -22.03
C VAL A 22 4.40 -6.64 -22.12
N PHE A 23 3.73 -5.81 -22.92
CA PHE A 23 3.99 -4.39 -23.07
C PHE A 23 2.97 -3.59 -22.25
N ALA A 24 3.43 -2.52 -21.60
CA ALA A 24 2.59 -1.58 -20.88
C ALA A 24 2.81 -0.16 -21.39
N GLY A 25 1.75 0.60 -21.53
CA GLY A 25 1.82 1.98 -22.01
C GLY A 25 0.46 2.57 -22.28
N ARG A 26 0.43 3.82 -22.78
CA ARG A 26 -0.80 4.57 -23.07
C ARG A 26 -1.42 4.22 -24.42
N ASP A 27 -0.67 3.59 -25.31
CA ASP A 27 -1.15 3.20 -26.63
C ASP A 27 -2.09 2.00 -26.55
N THR A 28 -3.11 1.97 -27.40
CA THR A 28 -4.09 0.88 -27.48
C THR A 28 -3.46 -0.45 -27.95
N SER A 29 -2.27 -0.41 -28.54
CA SER A 29 -1.49 -1.60 -28.92
C SER A 29 -0.76 -2.26 -27.73
N ALA A 30 -0.66 -1.57 -26.58
CA ALA A 30 -0.07 -2.14 -25.39
C ALA A 30 -0.99 -3.23 -24.78
N HIS A 31 -0.41 -4.32 -24.29
CA HIS A 31 -1.15 -5.38 -23.61
C HIS A 31 -1.77 -4.87 -22.29
N ILE A 32 -1.08 -3.91 -21.65
CA ILE A 32 -1.54 -3.21 -20.45
C ILE A 32 -1.72 -1.74 -20.82
N MET A 33 -2.95 -1.33 -21.04
CA MET A 33 -3.27 0.05 -21.37
C MET A 33 -3.37 0.89 -20.10
N LEU A 34 -2.54 1.94 -20.03
CA LEU A 34 -2.49 2.91 -18.93
C LEU A 34 -2.90 4.29 -19.47
N THR A 35 -3.99 4.84 -18.98
CA THR A 35 -4.59 6.08 -19.53
C THR A 35 -3.97 7.38 -19.02
N GLU A 36 -2.98 7.29 -18.14
CA GLU A 36 -2.37 8.44 -17.47
C GLU A 36 -1.48 9.26 -18.40
N PRO A 37 -1.58 10.63 -18.39
CA PRO A 37 -0.76 11.50 -19.24
C PRO A 37 0.74 11.34 -19.06
N MET A 38 1.17 10.94 -17.85
CA MET A 38 2.58 10.74 -17.48
C MET A 38 3.17 9.44 -18.06
N VAL A 39 2.35 8.57 -18.64
CA VAL A 39 2.76 7.29 -19.21
C VAL A 39 3.05 7.45 -20.72
N SER A 40 4.22 6.96 -21.17
CA SER A 40 4.59 6.95 -22.59
C SER A 40 3.70 5.99 -23.39
N ARG A 41 3.61 6.17 -24.72
CA ARG A 41 2.78 5.31 -25.58
C ARG A 41 3.08 3.82 -25.37
N ILE A 42 4.36 3.43 -25.48
CA ILE A 42 4.88 2.17 -24.94
C ILE A 42 5.90 2.57 -23.89
N HIS A 43 5.69 2.19 -22.64
CA HIS A 43 6.45 2.70 -21.51
C HIS A 43 7.51 1.68 -21.04
N PHE A 44 7.06 0.46 -20.80
CA PHE A 44 7.94 -0.66 -20.44
C PHE A 44 7.45 -1.97 -21.04
N LYS A 45 8.31 -2.98 -21.02
CA LYS A 45 7.93 -4.37 -21.25
C LYS A 45 8.39 -5.25 -20.10
N ILE A 46 7.70 -6.37 -19.93
CA ILE A 46 8.20 -7.50 -19.14
C ILE A 46 8.38 -8.65 -20.09
N GLU A 47 9.56 -9.24 -20.11
CA GLU A 47 9.88 -10.38 -20.96
C GLU A 47 10.48 -11.52 -20.14
N HIS A 48 10.13 -12.75 -20.52
CA HIS A 48 10.70 -13.96 -19.94
C HIS A 48 12.02 -14.30 -20.66
N ARG A 49 13.10 -14.39 -19.88
CA ARG A 49 14.43 -14.85 -20.31
C ARG A 49 14.80 -16.12 -19.52
N PRO A 50 15.90 -16.84 -19.87
CA PRO A 50 16.31 -18.04 -19.13
C PRO A 50 16.48 -17.82 -17.62
N GLU A 51 16.93 -16.62 -17.22
CA GLU A 51 17.17 -16.25 -15.82
C GLU A 51 15.91 -15.80 -15.07
N GLY A 52 14.78 -15.61 -15.78
CA GLY A 52 13.52 -15.16 -15.18
C GLY A 52 12.83 -14.05 -15.96
N TYR A 53 11.99 -13.28 -15.28
CA TYR A 53 11.23 -12.19 -15.87
C TYR A 53 11.96 -10.86 -15.69
N PHE A 54 12.27 -10.19 -16.80
CA PHE A 54 12.94 -8.89 -16.82
C PHE A 54 11.93 -7.79 -17.15
N LEU A 55 11.90 -6.77 -16.33
CA LEU A 55 11.30 -5.49 -16.67
C LEU A 55 12.32 -4.65 -17.42
N VAL A 56 11.93 -4.09 -18.56
CA VAL A 56 12.76 -3.21 -19.40
C VAL A 56 11.98 -1.93 -19.67
N ASP A 57 12.48 -0.79 -19.19
CA ASP A 57 11.98 0.53 -19.55
C ASP A 57 12.34 0.83 -21.02
N LEU A 58 11.38 1.28 -21.79
CA LEU A 58 11.52 1.53 -23.24
C LEU A 58 11.75 3.03 -23.51
N ASP A 59 12.76 3.60 -22.83
CA ASP A 59 13.13 5.01 -22.90
C ASP A 59 11.94 5.93 -22.59
N SER A 60 11.20 5.57 -21.53
CA SER A 60 10.03 6.31 -21.13
C SER A 60 10.38 7.70 -20.60
N LEU A 61 9.52 8.70 -20.85
CA LEU A 61 9.77 10.09 -20.49
C LEU A 61 9.96 10.27 -18.97
N ASN A 62 9.08 9.63 -18.18
CA ASN A 62 9.09 9.79 -16.72
C ASN A 62 9.78 8.65 -15.98
N GLY A 63 10.15 7.58 -16.68
CA GLY A 63 10.84 6.42 -16.11
C GLY A 63 9.93 5.42 -15.44
N THR A 64 10.43 4.19 -15.35
CA THR A 64 9.85 3.08 -14.60
C THR A 64 10.61 2.91 -13.29
N PHE A 65 9.89 2.69 -12.19
CA PHE A 65 10.48 2.49 -10.88
C PHE A 65 10.14 1.09 -10.35
N VAL A 66 11.14 0.41 -9.79
CA VAL A 66 10.92 -0.85 -9.07
C VAL A 66 11.38 -0.66 -7.63
N ASN A 67 10.48 -0.87 -6.68
CA ASN A 67 10.72 -0.64 -5.26
C ASN A 67 11.26 0.77 -4.98
N ARG A 68 10.67 1.79 -5.64
CA ARG A 68 11.06 3.23 -5.59
C ARG A 68 12.40 3.58 -6.26
N ALA A 69 13.16 2.61 -6.78
CA ALA A 69 14.38 2.88 -7.53
C ALA A 69 14.05 2.97 -9.02
N ARG A 70 14.51 4.04 -9.70
CA ARG A 70 14.40 4.15 -11.16
C ARG A 70 15.25 3.09 -11.82
N VAL A 71 14.68 2.37 -12.78
CA VAL A 71 15.37 1.27 -13.47
C VAL A 71 15.27 1.45 -14.99
N ARG A 72 16.30 0.99 -15.70
CA ARG A 72 16.25 0.79 -17.15
C ARG A 72 15.95 -0.68 -17.47
N GLU A 73 16.56 -1.58 -16.72
CA GLU A 73 16.32 -3.01 -16.81
C GLU A 73 16.47 -3.62 -15.41
N ARG A 74 15.61 -4.60 -15.09
CA ARG A 74 15.67 -5.30 -13.80
C ARG A 74 15.06 -6.69 -13.89
N LEU A 75 15.77 -7.70 -13.35
CA LEU A 75 15.22 -9.01 -13.05
C LEU A 75 14.19 -8.85 -11.92
N LEU A 76 12.92 -9.15 -12.22
CA LEU A 76 11.83 -9.07 -11.27
C LEU A 76 11.85 -10.25 -10.31
N LYS A 77 11.59 -9.94 -9.05
CA LYS A 77 11.36 -10.93 -8.01
C LYS A 77 9.89 -10.88 -7.57
N PRO A 78 9.30 -12.01 -7.16
CA PRO A 78 7.97 -12.00 -6.59
C PRO A 78 7.89 -11.02 -5.43
N GLY A 79 6.89 -10.14 -5.49
CA GLY A 79 6.71 -9.06 -4.53
C GLY A 79 7.33 -7.72 -4.93
N ASP A 80 8.07 -7.62 -6.04
CA ASP A 80 8.54 -6.33 -6.55
C ASP A 80 7.36 -5.43 -6.91
N MET A 81 7.45 -4.17 -6.48
CA MET A 81 6.47 -3.13 -6.76
C MET A 81 6.96 -2.30 -7.94
N ILE A 82 6.20 -2.31 -9.03
CA ILE A 82 6.50 -1.58 -10.26
C ILE A 82 5.62 -0.35 -10.31
N GLN A 83 6.21 0.84 -10.36
CA GLN A 83 5.49 2.10 -10.45
C GLN A 83 5.75 2.80 -11.80
N VAL A 84 4.66 3.22 -12.44
CA VAL A 84 4.64 3.99 -13.69
C VAL A 84 3.55 5.05 -13.58
N GLY A 85 3.94 6.32 -13.55
CA GLY A 85 3.01 7.40 -13.22
C GLY A 85 2.41 7.18 -11.83
N ASP A 86 1.07 7.21 -11.75
CA ASP A 86 0.34 6.95 -10.50
C ASP A 86 -0.05 5.48 -10.33
N THR A 87 0.12 4.66 -11.38
CA THR A 87 -0.19 3.22 -11.34
C THR A 87 0.95 2.44 -10.68
N ILE A 88 0.58 1.54 -9.78
CA ILE A 88 1.50 0.63 -9.09
C ILE A 88 1.03 -0.80 -9.30
N PHE A 89 1.95 -1.65 -9.76
CA PHE A 89 1.75 -3.08 -9.89
C PHE A 89 2.58 -3.83 -8.86
N SER A 90 2.08 -4.97 -8.37
CA SER A 90 2.93 -5.98 -7.73
C SER A 90 3.17 -7.14 -8.71
N PHE A 91 4.42 -7.59 -8.79
CA PHE A 91 4.78 -8.79 -9.55
C PHE A 91 4.57 -10.02 -8.67
N VAL A 92 3.64 -10.90 -9.07
CA VAL A 92 3.23 -12.08 -8.29
C VAL A 92 3.58 -13.35 -9.07
N SER A 93 4.22 -14.32 -8.41
CA SER A 93 4.50 -15.64 -9.01
C SER A 93 3.38 -16.64 -8.68
N ASP A 94 3.05 -17.52 -9.63
CA ASP A 94 2.18 -18.66 -9.40
C ASP A 94 2.88 -19.82 -8.64
N ASP A 95 4.16 -19.67 -8.32
CA ASP A 95 4.88 -20.69 -7.55
C ASP A 95 4.20 -20.84 -6.18
N PRO A 96 3.71 -22.04 -5.83
CA PRO A 96 3.11 -22.31 -4.52
C PRO A 96 4.02 -21.92 -3.35
N ALA A 97 5.35 -22.00 -3.52
CA ALA A 97 6.33 -21.56 -2.54
C ALA A 97 6.32 -20.04 -2.34
N THR A 98 5.86 -19.26 -3.34
CA THR A 98 5.79 -17.80 -3.28
C THR A 98 4.40 -17.32 -2.83
N GLN A 99 3.35 -18.09 -3.10
CA GLN A 99 2.01 -17.87 -2.55
C GLN A 99 1.95 -18.13 -1.03
N GLN A 100 2.88 -18.93 -0.50
CA GLN A 100 3.00 -19.16 0.95
C GLN A 100 3.40 -17.91 1.77
N LYS A 101 3.73 -16.79 1.12
CA LYS A 101 4.02 -15.52 1.83
C LYS A 101 2.78 -14.65 2.13
N THR A 102 1.59 -15.06 1.78
CA THR A 102 0.40 -14.42 2.35
C THR A 102 0.23 -14.94 3.78
N LEU A 103 0.20 -14.03 4.72
CA LEU A 103 -0.04 -14.38 6.13
C LEU A 103 -1.53 -14.69 6.40
N ALA A 104 -2.39 -14.65 5.39
CA ALA A 104 -3.81 -14.99 5.51
C ALA A 104 -4.01 -16.38 6.12
N GLY A 105 -4.85 -16.48 7.13
CA GLY A 105 -5.08 -17.69 7.90
C GLY A 105 -4.03 -18.01 8.98
N LYS A 106 -2.94 -17.22 9.07
CA LYS A 106 -1.92 -17.38 10.12
C LYS A 106 -2.23 -16.51 11.34
N ILE A 107 -1.62 -16.86 12.47
CA ILE A 107 -1.66 -16.03 13.69
C ILE A 107 -0.30 -15.36 13.84
N VAL A 108 -0.30 -14.02 13.98
CA VAL A 108 0.90 -13.21 14.23
C VAL A 108 0.67 -12.40 15.50
N GLY A 109 1.47 -12.62 16.54
CA GLY A 109 1.42 -11.84 17.78
C GLY A 109 0.05 -11.80 18.47
N GLY A 110 -0.78 -12.86 18.32
CA GLY A 110 -2.15 -12.92 18.88
C GLY A 110 -3.23 -12.34 17.97
N TYR A 111 -2.88 -12.04 16.70
CA TYR A 111 -3.79 -11.56 15.67
C TYR A 111 -3.98 -12.63 14.59
N SER A 112 -5.22 -13.08 14.37
CA SER A 112 -5.58 -13.99 13.27
C SER A 112 -5.75 -13.18 11.99
N ILE A 113 -4.88 -13.41 11.02
CA ILE A 113 -4.87 -12.69 9.75
C ILE A 113 -6.04 -13.15 8.87
N ILE A 114 -6.91 -12.23 8.46
CA ILE A 114 -8.06 -12.52 7.61
C ILE A 114 -7.69 -12.35 6.13
N GLU A 115 -7.29 -11.14 5.76
CA GLU A 115 -6.97 -10.79 4.37
C GLU A 115 -5.98 -9.62 4.31
N ARG A 116 -5.29 -9.47 3.18
CA ARG A 116 -4.46 -8.29 2.92
C ARG A 116 -5.35 -7.14 2.44
N ILE A 117 -5.24 -5.97 3.08
CA ILE A 117 -6.00 -4.77 2.72
C ILE A 117 -5.14 -3.65 2.14
N GLY A 118 -3.82 -3.74 2.27
CA GLY A 118 -2.91 -2.74 1.69
C GLY A 118 -1.46 -3.21 1.68
N ARG A 119 -0.65 -2.57 0.84
CA ARG A 119 0.81 -2.71 0.81
C ARG A 119 1.44 -1.35 0.60
N GLY A 120 2.36 -1.00 1.48
CA GLY A 120 3.13 0.25 1.42
C GLY A 120 4.64 -0.02 1.30
N GLY A 121 5.41 1.06 1.25
CA GLY A 121 6.86 0.96 1.09
C GLY A 121 7.60 0.26 2.23
N MET A 122 7.08 0.31 3.46
CA MET A 122 7.71 -0.32 4.62
C MET A 122 7.12 -1.69 4.97
N GLY A 123 5.91 -2.00 4.48
CA GLY A 123 5.27 -3.24 4.91
C GLY A 123 3.89 -3.46 4.31
N THR A 124 3.21 -4.44 4.86
CA THR A 124 1.89 -4.87 4.40
C THR A 124 0.86 -4.68 5.51
N VAL A 125 -0.32 -4.19 5.16
CA VAL A 125 -1.45 -4.03 6.08
C VAL A 125 -2.46 -5.14 5.84
N TYR A 126 -2.86 -5.79 6.91
CA TYR A 126 -3.84 -6.86 6.91
C TYR A 126 -5.05 -6.48 7.75
N LYS A 127 -6.23 -6.90 7.32
CA LYS A 127 -7.38 -7.04 8.20
C LYS A 127 -7.16 -8.26 9.06
N ALA A 128 -7.26 -8.13 10.36
CA ALA A 128 -7.02 -9.22 11.30
C ALA A 128 -8.01 -9.18 12.46
N LEU A 129 -8.23 -10.33 13.08
CA LEU A 129 -8.97 -10.45 14.33
C LEU A 129 -7.98 -10.45 15.50
N GLN A 130 -8.05 -9.48 16.40
CA GLN A 130 -7.36 -9.55 17.68
C GLN A 130 -8.05 -10.59 18.56
N ILE A 131 -7.40 -11.74 18.75
CA ILE A 131 -8.03 -12.91 19.38
C ILE A 131 -8.45 -12.63 20.82
N SER A 132 -7.61 -11.94 21.60
CA SER A 132 -7.84 -11.65 23.02
C SER A 132 -9.05 -10.78 23.30
N LEU A 133 -9.41 -9.87 22.37
CA LEU A 133 -10.51 -8.92 22.52
C LEU A 133 -11.66 -9.16 21.54
N ASN A 134 -11.54 -10.18 20.68
CA ASN A 134 -12.51 -10.54 19.64
C ASN A 134 -12.95 -9.33 18.78
N ARG A 135 -11.99 -8.51 18.37
CA ARG A 135 -12.26 -7.32 17.54
C ARG A 135 -11.45 -7.32 16.26
N THR A 136 -12.05 -6.76 15.20
CA THR A 136 -11.35 -6.53 13.91
C THR A 136 -10.41 -5.33 14.03
N VAL A 137 -9.19 -5.50 13.51
CA VAL A 137 -8.14 -4.47 13.49
C VAL A 137 -7.46 -4.43 12.12
N ALA A 138 -6.81 -3.33 11.81
CA ALA A 138 -5.77 -3.30 10.77
C ALA A 138 -4.44 -3.62 11.43
N LEU A 139 -3.71 -4.60 10.87
CA LEU A 139 -2.40 -5.04 11.36
C LEU A 139 -1.34 -4.70 10.31
N LYS A 140 -0.49 -3.72 10.59
CA LYS A 140 0.64 -3.35 9.73
C LYS A 140 1.85 -4.18 10.13
N ILE A 141 2.42 -4.90 9.16
CA ILE A 141 3.57 -5.81 9.36
C ILE A 141 4.73 -5.29 8.51
N LEU A 142 5.89 -5.10 9.14
CA LEU A 142 7.12 -4.70 8.47
C LEU A 142 7.59 -5.81 7.51
N SER A 143 8.02 -5.47 6.30
CA SER A 143 8.46 -6.47 5.33
C SER A 143 9.78 -7.13 5.77
N GLU A 144 9.97 -8.41 5.42
CA GLU A 144 11.18 -9.18 5.72
C GLU A 144 12.47 -8.50 5.21
N GLU A 145 12.38 -7.75 4.09
CA GLU A 145 13.52 -7.01 3.53
C GLU A 145 13.92 -5.84 4.42
N MET A 146 12.93 -5.13 4.98
CA MET A 146 13.16 -3.98 5.87
C MET A 146 13.64 -4.39 7.26
N VAL A 147 13.31 -5.60 7.73
CA VAL A 147 13.81 -6.14 9.01
C VAL A 147 15.33 -6.30 9.02
N LYS A 148 15.98 -6.40 7.87
CA LYS A 148 17.44 -6.52 7.76
C LYS A 148 18.18 -5.21 8.07
N ASP A 149 17.50 -4.07 8.02
CA ASP A 149 18.08 -2.77 8.31
C ASP A 149 17.40 -2.16 9.55
N LYS A 150 18.18 -1.99 10.60
CA LYS A 150 17.73 -1.41 11.87
C LYS A 150 17.08 -0.04 11.71
N THR A 151 17.51 0.74 10.72
CA THR A 151 16.95 2.07 10.45
C THR A 151 15.45 2.00 10.15
N PHE A 152 15.03 1.02 9.32
CA PHE A 152 13.62 0.83 9.00
C PHE A 152 12.82 0.31 10.19
N ILE A 153 13.40 -0.58 11.01
CA ILE A 153 12.77 -1.02 12.26
C ILE A 153 12.52 0.18 13.18
N ASP A 154 13.54 1.02 13.39
CA ASP A 154 13.43 2.19 14.26
C ASP A 154 12.41 3.20 13.73
N MET A 155 12.35 3.41 12.41
CA MET A 155 11.33 4.26 11.77
C MET A 155 9.92 3.69 11.97
N PHE A 156 9.71 2.41 11.74
CA PHE A 156 8.44 1.72 11.91
C PHE A 156 7.93 1.80 13.35
N LEU A 157 8.81 1.53 14.32
CA LEU A 157 8.45 1.60 15.74
C LEU A 157 8.21 3.04 16.20
N ARG A 158 8.93 4.03 15.64
CA ARG A 158 8.71 5.44 15.91
C ARG A 158 7.35 5.89 15.40
N GLU A 159 6.98 5.56 14.16
CA GLU A 159 5.67 5.82 13.58
C GLU A 159 4.56 5.29 14.50
N ALA A 160 4.63 4.01 14.88
CA ALA A 160 3.64 3.38 15.75
C ALA A 160 3.54 4.10 17.11
N ARG A 161 4.68 4.41 17.75
CA ARG A 161 4.72 5.06 19.08
C ARG A 161 4.22 6.51 19.03
N SER A 162 4.55 7.26 17.98
CA SER A 162 4.07 8.63 17.80
C SER A 162 2.55 8.65 17.62
N SER A 163 2.03 7.78 16.76
CA SER A 163 0.58 7.66 16.54
C SER A 163 -0.17 7.16 17.77
N ALA A 164 0.42 6.26 18.57
CA ALA A 164 -0.20 5.75 19.81
C ALA A 164 -0.39 6.82 20.89
N GLN A 165 0.35 7.93 20.85
CA GLN A 165 0.19 9.06 21.79
C GLN A 165 -1.00 9.96 21.44
N LEU A 166 -1.59 9.80 20.26
CA LEU A 166 -2.67 10.61 19.76
C LEU A 166 -4.00 9.88 19.96
N ASN A 167 -4.91 10.49 20.72
CA ASN A 167 -6.27 10.00 20.90
C ASN A 167 -7.26 11.10 20.50
N HIS A 168 -7.80 10.98 19.29
CA HIS A 168 -8.71 11.95 18.70
C HIS A 168 -9.65 11.29 17.69
N ASN A 169 -10.90 11.74 17.61
CA ASN A 169 -11.90 11.14 16.72
C ASN A 169 -11.52 11.17 15.24
N ASN A 170 -10.66 12.10 14.82
CA ASN A 170 -10.18 12.23 13.44
C ASN A 170 -8.73 11.74 13.25
N ILE A 171 -8.26 10.86 14.12
CA ILE A 171 -6.96 10.19 13.97
C ILE A 171 -7.17 8.68 14.16
N VAL A 172 -6.56 7.87 13.27
CA VAL A 172 -6.60 6.41 13.38
C VAL A 172 -5.88 6.00 14.66
N GLN A 173 -6.58 5.31 15.55
CA GLN A 173 -6.03 4.89 16.83
C GLN A 173 -5.10 3.71 16.66
N VAL A 174 -3.85 3.82 17.11
CA VAL A 174 -2.93 2.69 17.28
C VAL A 174 -3.21 2.02 18.63
N TYR A 175 -3.32 0.69 18.60
CA TYR A 175 -3.69 -0.09 19.78
C TYR A 175 -2.50 -0.78 20.44
N ASP A 176 -1.61 -1.34 19.64
CA ASP A 176 -0.51 -2.16 20.14
C ASP A 176 0.63 -2.18 19.14
N VAL A 177 1.85 -2.39 19.64
CA VAL A 177 3.06 -2.58 18.84
C VAL A 177 3.85 -3.75 19.41
N GLY A 178 4.30 -4.65 18.54
CA GLY A 178 4.96 -5.87 18.99
C GLY A 178 5.97 -6.44 17.99
N ARG A 179 6.65 -7.48 18.48
CA ARG A 179 7.59 -8.34 17.74
C ARG A 179 7.31 -9.78 18.14
N THR A 180 7.19 -10.68 17.16
CA THR A 180 7.09 -12.12 17.45
C THR A 180 8.47 -12.73 17.67
N PRO A 181 8.56 -13.96 18.24
CA PRO A 181 9.82 -14.70 18.35
C PRO A 181 10.54 -14.92 17.01
N GLU A 182 9.78 -14.95 15.90
CA GLU A 182 10.29 -15.12 14.53
C GLU A 182 10.68 -13.79 13.87
N ASP A 183 10.87 -12.73 14.65
CA ASP A 183 11.27 -11.40 14.19
C ASP A 183 10.27 -10.68 13.27
N ILE A 184 8.99 -11.00 13.38
CA ILE A 184 7.94 -10.26 12.70
C ILE A 184 7.59 -9.03 13.54
N TYR A 185 7.92 -7.83 13.03
CA TYR A 185 7.54 -6.56 13.63
C TYR A 185 6.18 -6.14 13.12
N TYR A 186 5.29 -5.76 14.03
CA TYR A 186 3.92 -5.35 13.70
C TYR A 186 3.42 -4.24 14.63
N PHE A 187 2.43 -3.53 14.17
CA PHE A 187 1.53 -2.78 15.05
C PHE A 187 0.07 -2.93 14.60
N SER A 188 -0.82 -2.92 15.57
CA SER A 188 -2.26 -2.99 15.33
C SER A 188 -2.89 -1.61 15.50
N MET A 189 -3.87 -1.32 14.67
CA MET A 189 -4.58 -0.06 14.66
C MET A 189 -6.05 -0.27 14.29
N GLU A 190 -6.83 0.78 14.46
CA GLU A 190 -8.24 0.83 14.10
C GLU A 190 -8.44 0.41 12.63
N TYR A 191 -9.36 -0.51 12.40
CA TYR A 191 -9.75 -0.93 11.06
C TYR A 191 -10.75 0.07 10.49
N MET A 192 -10.47 0.56 9.28
CA MET A 192 -11.26 1.57 8.59
C MET A 192 -12.04 0.93 7.42
N PRO A 193 -13.30 0.55 7.62
CA PRO A 193 -14.05 -0.26 6.63
C PRO A 193 -14.38 0.51 5.35
N GLY A 194 -14.43 1.84 5.41
CA GLY A 194 -14.70 2.69 4.24
C GLY A 194 -13.49 2.87 3.30
N GLY A 195 -12.32 2.36 3.67
CA GLY A 195 -11.09 2.54 2.91
C GLY A 195 -10.54 3.96 2.97
N SER A 196 -9.81 4.40 1.95
CA SER A 196 -9.25 5.76 1.86
C SER A 196 -10.10 6.69 1.01
N ILE A 197 -9.92 8.02 1.19
CA ILE A 197 -10.52 9.03 0.28
C ILE A 197 -10.02 8.79 -1.15
N GLN A 198 -8.78 8.35 -1.34
CA GLN A 198 -8.24 8.02 -2.67
C GLN A 198 -9.05 6.92 -3.35
N GLU A 199 -9.38 5.84 -2.64
CA GLU A 199 -10.21 4.75 -3.17
C GLU A 199 -11.63 5.23 -3.49
N LEU A 200 -12.19 6.10 -2.66
CA LEU A 200 -13.49 6.70 -2.92
C LEU A 200 -13.48 7.59 -4.17
N LEU A 201 -12.44 8.41 -4.36
CA LEU A 201 -12.26 9.25 -5.55
C LEU A 201 -12.08 8.41 -6.82
N MET A 202 -11.34 7.29 -6.75
CA MET A 202 -11.20 6.37 -7.88
C MET A 202 -12.54 5.76 -8.30
N LYS A 203 -13.42 5.44 -7.34
CA LYS A 203 -14.76 4.87 -7.60
C LYS A 203 -15.74 5.92 -8.13
N LYS A 204 -15.75 7.13 -7.53
CA LYS A 204 -16.75 8.17 -7.82
C LYS A 204 -16.25 9.26 -8.78
N GLN A 205 -14.94 9.31 -9.08
CA GLN A 205 -14.24 10.34 -9.87
C GLN A 205 -14.33 11.76 -9.29
N ARG A 206 -15.45 12.14 -8.69
CA ARG A 206 -15.67 13.42 -8.02
C ARG A 206 -16.59 13.23 -6.82
N LEU A 207 -16.44 14.12 -5.84
CA LEU A 207 -17.30 14.15 -4.65
C LEU A 207 -18.19 15.40 -4.70
N PRO A 208 -19.41 15.33 -4.13
CA PRO A 208 -20.21 16.52 -3.87
C PRO A 208 -19.44 17.51 -2.99
N VAL A 209 -19.54 18.80 -3.28
CA VAL A 209 -18.80 19.85 -2.55
C VAL A 209 -19.02 19.76 -1.04
N PHE A 210 -20.25 19.56 -0.60
CA PHE A 210 -20.57 19.42 0.83
C PHE A 210 -19.83 18.27 1.48
N GLN A 211 -19.77 17.10 0.81
CA GLN A 211 -19.05 15.93 1.31
C GLN A 211 -17.54 16.19 1.39
N ALA A 212 -16.97 16.80 0.34
CA ALA A 212 -15.55 17.16 0.34
C ALA A 212 -15.18 18.14 1.46
N VAL A 213 -16.01 19.16 1.68
CA VAL A 213 -15.81 20.14 2.77
C VAL A 213 -15.87 19.46 4.13
N LYS A 214 -16.87 18.58 4.38
CA LYS A 214 -16.95 17.83 5.63
C LYS A 214 -15.69 17.00 5.88
N MET A 215 -15.23 16.26 4.86
CA MET A 215 -14.00 15.45 4.95
C MET A 215 -12.76 16.31 5.26
N MET A 216 -12.66 17.49 4.68
CA MET A 216 -11.55 18.42 4.96
C MET A 216 -11.62 18.99 6.36
N LEU A 217 -12.81 19.30 6.88
CA LEU A 217 -12.99 19.77 8.26
C LEU A 217 -12.58 18.70 9.28
N ASP A 218 -12.98 17.44 9.07
CA ASP A 218 -12.57 16.31 9.91
C ASP A 218 -11.04 16.15 9.90
N SER A 219 -10.43 16.20 8.70
CA SER A 219 -8.99 16.11 8.55
C SER A 219 -8.26 17.27 9.23
N ALA A 220 -8.76 18.50 9.08
CA ALA A 220 -8.19 19.67 9.73
C ALA A 220 -8.26 19.60 11.26
N ALA A 221 -9.35 19.06 11.82
CA ALA A 221 -9.48 18.86 13.27
C ALA A 221 -8.44 17.87 13.80
N GLY A 222 -8.22 16.75 13.11
CA GLY A 222 -7.16 15.79 13.44
C GLY A 222 -5.76 16.39 13.37
N LEU A 223 -5.46 17.15 12.29
CA LEU A 223 -4.19 17.84 12.13
C LEU A 223 -3.93 18.88 13.21
N GLN A 224 -4.92 19.68 13.54
CA GLN A 224 -4.82 20.67 14.63
C GLN A 224 -4.49 19.99 15.96
N TYR A 225 -5.13 18.85 16.24
CA TYR A 225 -4.83 18.09 17.46
C TYR A 225 -3.38 17.56 17.45
N ALA A 226 -2.92 16.98 16.34
CA ALA A 226 -1.56 16.47 16.21
C ALA A 226 -0.52 17.61 16.39
N GLU A 227 -0.75 18.77 15.77
CA GLU A 227 0.10 19.97 15.91
C GLU A 227 0.23 20.42 17.35
N ARG A 228 -0.88 20.49 18.13
CA ARG A 228 -0.84 20.82 19.57
C ARG A 228 -0.01 19.83 20.39
N LYS A 229 0.19 18.62 19.88
CA LYS A 229 1.06 17.59 20.47
C LYS A 229 2.48 17.63 19.91
N GLY A 230 2.81 18.62 19.07
CA GLY A 230 4.14 18.76 18.44
C GLY A 230 4.40 17.77 17.31
N ILE A 231 3.36 17.14 16.77
CA ILE A 231 3.48 16.15 15.69
C ILE A 231 3.03 16.78 14.37
N VAL A 232 3.90 16.72 13.37
CA VAL A 232 3.64 17.17 11.99
C VAL A 232 3.57 15.96 11.08
N HIS A 233 2.50 15.83 10.31
CA HIS A 233 2.24 14.64 9.46
C HIS A 233 3.20 14.49 8.27
N ARG A 234 3.55 15.58 7.57
CA ARG A 234 4.48 15.66 6.42
C ARG A 234 4.05 14.95 5.12
N ASP A 235 3.03 14.10 5.13
CA ASP A 235 2.54 13.35 3.95
C ASP A 235 1.00 13.31 3.90
N ILE A 236 0.34 14.48 4.00
CA ILE A 236 -1.13 14.54 3.84
C ILE A 236 -1.50 14.37 2.39
N LYS A 237 -2.26 13.32 2.12
CA LYS A 237 -2.80 12.97 0.80
C LYS A 237 -4.07 12.12 0.95
N PRO A 238 -4.90 12.00 -0.09
CA PRO A 238 -6.14 11.22 -0.01
C PRO A 238 -5.95 9.74 0.39
N ASP A 239 -4.77 9.14 0.13
CA ASP A 239 -4.44 7.78 0.56
C ASP A 239 -4.37 7.64 2.09
N ASN A 240 -3.96 8.69 2.80
CA ASN A 240 -3.76 8.68 4.26
C ASN A 240 -4.98 9.22 5.02
N LEU A 241 -6.05 9.58 4.32
CA LEU A 241 -7.33 10.02 4.90
C LEU A 241 -8.33 8.86 4.82
N MET A 242 -8.55 8.20 5.93
CA MET A 242 -9.33 6.97 6.04
C MET A 242 -10.78 7.27 6.42
N ILE A 243 -11.72 6.47 5.91
CA ILE A 243 -13.15 6.63 6.12
C ILE A 243 -13.62 5.61 7.15
N GLY A 244 -14.11 6.09 8.29
CA GLY A 244 -14.68 5.28 9.36
C GLY A 244 -16.12 4.83 9.09
N GLU A 245 -16.72 4.13 10.07
CA GLU A 245 -18.08 3.58 9.94
C GLU A 245 -19.14 4.67 9.74
N ASP A 246 -19.03 5.79 10.44
CA ASP A 246 -19.99 6.91 10.38
C ASP A 246 -19.59 7.98 9.34
N GLU A 247 -18.85 7.61 8.29
CA GLU A 247 -18.28 8.54 7.30
C GLU A 247 -17.37 9.63 7.94
N ILE A 248 -16.91 9.40 9.17
CA ILE A 248 -15.94 10.26 9.84
C ILE A 248 -14.56 10.02 9.22
N ILE A 249 -13.87 11.11 8.88
CA ILE A 249 -12.50 10.99 8.36
C ILE A 249 -11.50 10.92 9.50
N LYS A 250 -10.59 9.95 9.40
CA LYS A 250 -9.48 9.78 10.32
C LYS A 250 -8.16 9.79 9.55
N ILE A 251 -7.18 10.47 10.10
CA ILE A 251 -5.84 10.57 9.54
C ILE A 251 -5.06 9.32 9.95
N GLY A 252 -4.51 8.61 8.97
CA GLY A 252 -3.59 7.49 9.16
C GLY A 252 -2.13 7.87 8.87
N ASP A 253 -1.20 6.94 9.11
CA ASP A 253 0.23 7.07 8.79
C ASP A 253 0.88 8.40 9.29
N LEU A 254 0.65 8.75 10.55
CA LEU A 254 1.27 9.87 11.25
C LEU A 254 2.71 9.51 11.67
N GLY A 255 3.73 9.95 10.89
CA GLY A 255 5.11 9.61 11.18
C GLY A 255 6.15 10.54 10.55
#